data_447d489ecbaeb8d078993b2e49905c3d
#
_entry.id   447d489ecbaeb8d078993b2e49905c3d
#
_cell.length_a   1.000
_cell.length_b   1.000
_cell.length_c   1.000
_cell.angle_alpha   90.00
_cell.angle_beta   90.00
_cell.angle_gamma   90.00
#
_symmetry.space_group_name_H-M   'P 1'
#
loop_
_entity.id
_entity.type
_entity.pdbx_description
1 polymer ?
#
loop_
_entity_poly.entity_id
_entity_poly.type
_entity_poly.pdbx_seq_one_letter_code
_entity_poly.pdbx_strand_id
1 'polypeptide(L)'
;GDYRRQSRGRSCIRRYVFGSVSGLTRKDVPGFIKKHYAFSSIVYDIPDYNARYYAIMRLSIEQDVTMLVTANPSTIVEMQHNAIEYFDKYVEDIENGTLNKDLNIPEYIREELEKDLKPNPKRAAELRRLKEEYYTPLPRHYWPNLQVLSTWKCGNTKVYLDKFKGRSEEHT
;
A
#
# COMPACT_ATOMS: atom_id res chain seq x y z
N GLY A 1 35.20 -2.41 22.82
CA GLY A 1 35.07 -2.69 21.41
C GLY A 1 33.92 -1.90 20.82
N ASP A 2 34.29 -0.86 20.10
CA ASP A 2 33.42 0.17 19.55
C ASP A 2 32.69 -0.37 18.31
N TYR A 3 31.39 -0.66 18.41
CA TYR A 3 30.55 -0.96 17.25
C TYR A 3 29.91 0.33 16.73
N ARG A 4 30.68 1.15 16.01
CA ARG A 4 30.14 2.20 15.16
C ARG A 4 29.49 1.57 13.92
N ARG A 5 28.19 1.41 13.97
CA ARG A 5 27.36 1.14 12.78
C ARG A 5 27.42 2.34 11.86
N GLN A 6 28.21 2.25 10.79
CA GLN A 6 28.12 3.18 9.66
C GLN A 6 26.77 2.95 8.96
N SER A 7 25.79 3.79 9.27
CA SER A 7 24.59 3.96 8.46
C SER A 7 24.99 4.73 7.21
N ARG A 8 25.28 4.03 6.12
CA ARG A 8 25.35 4.62 4.78
C ARG A 8 23.95 5.18 4.47
N GLY A 9 23.87 6.50 4.33
CA GLY A 9 22.66 7.24 4.05
C GLY A 9 21.98 6.79 2.77
N ARG A 10 21.00 5.92 2.89
CA ARG A 10 19.92 5.85 1.91
C ARG A 10 18.93 6.92 2.33
N SER A 11 18.71 7.91 1.47
CA SER A 11 17.58 8.82 1.56
C SER A 11 16.32 7.95 1.64
N CYS A 12 15.79 7.76 2.85
CA CYS A 12 14.54 7.02 3.06
C CYS A 12 13.42 7.94 2.59
N ILE A 13 12.99 7.77 1.35
CA ILE A 13 11.84 8.48 0.81
C ILE A 13 10.61 7.87 1.48
N ARG A 14 10.08 8.57 2.49
CA ARG A 14 8.84 8.17 3.15
C ARG A 14 7.68 8.17 2.16
N ARG A 15 6.92 7.09 2.13
CA ARG A 15 5.75 6.95 1.26
C ARG A 15 4.45 6.99 2.05
N TYR A 16 3.43 7.59 1.45
CA TYR A 16 2.11 7.74 2.04
C TYR A 16 1.07 7.09 1.16
N VAL A 17 0.16 6.34 1.78
CA VAL A 17 -1.01 5.77 1.12
C VAL A 17 -2.27 6.48 1.63
N PHE A 18 -3.10 6.96 0.72
CA PHE A 18 -4.36 7.62 1.03
C PHE A 18 -5.54 6.85 0.44
N GLY A 19 -6.60 6.67 1.23
CA GLY A 19 -7.83 6.02 0.78
C GLY A 19 -8.73 6.91 -0.09
N SER A 20 -9.75 6.32 -0.66
CA SER A 20 -10.57 6.85 -1.76
C SER A 20 -11.31 8.17 -1.50
N VAL A 21 -11.65 8.51 -0.25
CA VAL A 21 -12.41 9.74 0.07
C VAL A 21 -11.56 11.00 -0.01
N SER A 22 -10.24 10.88 0.03
CA SER A 22 -9.32 12.02 -0.08
C SER A 22 -9.14 12.52 -1.53
N GLY A 23 -9.87 11.95 -2.51
CA GLY A 23 -9.82 12.39 -3.91
C GLY A 23 -10.16 13.86 -4.13
N LEU A 24 -11.04 14.44 -3.31
CA LEU A 24 -11.41 15.85 -3.38
C LEU A 24 -10.30 16.79 -2.90
N THR A 25 -9.47 16.37 -1.95
CA THR A 25 -8.36 17.17 -1.40
C THR A 25 -7.07 17.09 -2.22
N ARG A 26 -7.02 16.25 -3.26
CA ARG A 26 -5.80 15.98 -4.03
C ARG A 26 -5.44 17.02 -5.06
N LYS A 27 -6.43 17.74 -5.60
CA LYS A 27 -6.17 18.77 -6.62
C LYS A 27 -5.29 19.89 -6.07
N ASP A 28 -5.41 20.17 -4.77
CA ASP A 28 -4.74 21.27 -4.10
C ASP A 28 -3.46 20.87 -3.34
N VAL A 29 -3.04 19.58 -3.43
CA VAL A 29 -1.82 19.13 -2.74
C VAL A 29 -0.59 19.69 -3.45
N PRO A 30 0.32 20.38 -2.72
CA PRO A 30 1.57 20.86 -3.28
C PRO A 30 2.41 19.75 -3.90
N GLY A 31 3.10 20.03 -5.01
CA GLY A 31 3.88 19.05 -5.77
C GLY A 31 4.95 18.32 -4.95
N PHE A 32 5.54 19.01 -3.94
CA PHE A 32 6.54 18.40 -3.07
C PHE A 32 5.95 17.32 -2.13
N ILE A 33 4.64 17.36 -1.84
CA ILE A 33 3.94 16.34 -1.08
C ILE A 33 3.54 15.16 -1.99
N LYS A 34 3.11 15.47 -3.25
CA LYS A 34 2.69 14.44 -4.23
C LYS A 34 3.78 13.39 -4.47
N LYS A 35 5.05 13.76 -4.48
CA LYS A 35 6.17 12.84 -4.66
C LYS A 35 6.34 11.81 -3.53
N HIS A 36 5.68 12.03 -2.38
CA HIS A 36 5.67 11.10 -1.26
C HIS A 36 4.49 10.12 -1.30
N TYR A 37 3.57 10.26 -2.24
CA TYR A 37 2.51 9.28 -2.43
C TYR A 37 3.08 7.98 -3.02
N ALA A 38 2.54 6.86 -2.56
CA ALA A 38 2.96 5.55 -3.04
C ALA A 38 2.58 5.33 -4.52
N PHE A 39 1.57 6.06 -5.01
CA PHE A 39 1.06 5.93 -6.38
C PHE A 39 0.34 7.19 -6.85
N SER A 40 0.11 7.28 -8.17
CA SER A 40 -0.66 8.35 -8.81
C SER A 40 -2.13 8.34 -8.40
N SER A 41 -2.75 9.53 -8.32
CA SER A 41 -4.16 9.67 -7.99
C SER A 41 -5.10 9.07 -9.03
N ILE A 42 -4.64 8.83 -10.26
CA ILE A 42 -5.43 8.24 -11.33
C ILE A 42 -5.98 6.84 -10.99
N VAL A 43 -5.34 6.14 -10.03
CA VAL A 43 -5.82 4.83 -9.54
C VAL A 43 -7.26 4.88 -9.02
N TYR A 44 -7.71 6.04 -8.55
CA TYR A 44 -9.07 6.21 -8.03
C TYR A 44 -10.13 6.41 -9.10
N ASP A 45 -9.70 6.67 -10.33
CA ASP A 45 -10.57 6.78 -11.49
C ASP A 45 -10.91 5.41 -12.09
N ILE A 46 -10.32 4.32 -11.56
CA ILE A 46 -10.69 2.95 -11.92
C ILE A 46 -12.12 2.69 -11.44
N PRO A 47 -13.09 2.43 -12.35
CA PRO A 47 -14.49 2.23 -11.98
C PRO A 47 -14.73 0.95 -11.20
N ASP A 48 -14.05 -0.14 -11.62
CA ASP A 48 -14.15 -1.44 -10.98
C ASP A 48 -13.50 -1.41 -9.58
N TYR A 49 -14.30 -1.77 -8.57
CA TYR A 49 -13.88 -1.71 -7.17
C TYR A 49 -12.73 -2.67 -6.86
N ASN A 50 -12.82 -3.91 -7.33
CA ASN A 50 -11.81 -4.93 -7.08
C ASN A 50 -10.50 -4.60 -7.79
N ALA A 51 -10.59 -4.20 -9.06
CA ALA A 51 -9.43 -3.74 -9.83
C ALA A 51 -8.75 -2.53 -9.19
N ARG A 52 -9.52 -1.59 -8.64
CA ARG A 52 -9.00 -0.42 -7.93
C ARG A 52 -8.22 -0.82 -6.68
N TYR A 53 -8.78 -1.70 -5.83
CA TYR A 53 -8.08 -2.14 -4.62
C TYR A 53 -6.86 -2.98 -4.93
N TYR A 54 -6.96 -3.84 -5.96
CA TYR A 54 -5.78 -4.55 -6.44
C TYR A 54 -4.66 -3.59 -6.85
N ALA A 55 -4.96 -2.60 -7.69
CA ALA A 55 -3.97 -1.62 -8.14
C ALA A 55 -3.37 -0.83 -6.97
N ILE A 56 -4.19 -0.37 -6.01
CA ILE A 56 -3.72 0.30 -4.80
C ILE A 56 -2.74 -0.59 -4.04
N MET A 57 -3.09 -1.85 -3.80
CA MET A 57 -2.23 -2.77 -3.05
C MET A 57 -0.96 -3.12 -3.82
N ARG A 58 -1.06 -3.44 -5.12
CA ARG A 58 0.10 -3.73 -5.97
C ARG A 58 1.14 -2.60 -5.95
N LEU A 59 0.68 -1.36 -6.08
CA LEU A 59 1.54 -0.18 -6.11
C LEU A 59 2.10 0.17 -4.72
N SER A 60 1.38 -0.17 -3.65
CA SER A 60 1.75 0.18 -2.29
C SER A 60 2.67 -0.87 -1.63
N ILE A 61 2.42 -2.17 -1.86
CA ILE A 61 3.16 -3.26 -1.20
C ILE A 61 4.63 -3.31 -1.65
N GLU A 62 4.92 -2.76 -2.81
CA GLU A 62 6.28 -2.59 -3.32
C GLU A 62 7.05 -1.48 -2.59
N GLN A 63 6.35 -0.50 -2.04
CA GLN A 63 6.92 0.69 -1.44
C GLN A 63 7.18 0.53 0.06
N ASP A 64 8.09 1.37 0.59
CA ASP A 64 8.28 1.53 2.04
C ASP A 64 7.24 2.51 2.59
N VAL A 65 6.05 1.99 2.95
CA VAL A 65 4.94 2.79 3.45
C VAL A 65 5.15 3.09 4.93
N THR A 66 5.12 4.38 5.27
CA THR A 66 5.28 4.87 6.65
C THR A 66 4.00 5.46 7.24
N MET A 67 3.04 5.82 6.39
CA MET A 67 1.75 6.37 6.79
C MET A 67 0.64 5.85 5.87
N LEU A 68 -0.46 5.42 6.48
CA LEU A 68 -1.70 5.05 5.82
C LEU A 68 -2.84 5.94 6.31
N VAL A 69 -3.48 6.66 5.40
CA VAL A 69 -4.59 7.57 5.70
C VAL A 69 -5.82 7.16 4.92
N THR A 70 -6.91 6.91 5.61
CA THR A 70 -8.20 6.62 5.00
C THR A 70 -9.32 7.32 5.76
N ALA A 71 -10.39 7.73 5.08
CA ALA A 71 -11.55 8.25 5.78
C ALA A 71 -12.35 7.14 6.45
N ASN A 72 -12.45 5.96 5.81
CA ASN A 72 -13.23 4.84 6.32
C ASN A 72 -12.31 3.67 6.74
N PRO A 73 -12.42 3.17 7.99
CA PRO A 73 -11.69 2.00 8.45
C PRO A 73 -11.95 0.74 7.61
N SER A 74 -13.11 0.60 6.97
CA SER A 74 -13.40 -0.52 6.08
C SER A 74 -12.42 -0.62 4.92
N THR A 75 -11.88 0.51 4.45
CA THR A 75 -10.84 0.55 3.41
C THR A 75 -9.60 -0.24 3.82
N ILE A 76 -9.20 -0.15 5.08
CA ILE A 76 -8.02 -0.87 5.60
C ILE A 76 -8.30 -2.38 5.66
N VAL A 77 -9.51 -2.75 6.09
CA VAL A 77 -9.94 -4.16 6.11
C VAL A 77 -9.94 -4.73 4.70
N GLU A 78 -10.47 -3.98 3.74
CA GLU A 78 -10.52 -4.37 2.33
C GLU A 78 -9.12 -4.52 1.72
N MET A 79 -8.24 -3.56 1.98
CA MET A 79 -6.83 -3.66 1.57
C MET A 79 -6.16 -4.91 2.14
N GLN A 80 -6.45 -5.26 3.39
CA GLN A 80 -5.90 -6.47 4.00
C GLN A 80 -6.47 -7.75 3.37
N HIS A 81 -7.78 -7.81 3.08
CA HIS A 81 -8.39 -8.94 2.40
C HIS A 81 -7.76 -9.13 1.02
N ASN A 82 -7.64 -8.06 0.25
CA ASN A 82 -6.97 -8.07 -1.04
C ASN A 82 -5.50 -8.54 -0.93
N ALA A 83 -4.78 -8.05 0.10
CA ALA A 83 -3.39 -8.47 0.31
C ALA A 83 -3.28 -9.99 0.57
N ILE A 84 -4.20 -10.58 1.28
CA ILE A 84 -4.22 -12.02 1.56
C ILE A 84 -4.60 -12.81 0.30
N GLU A 85 -5.65 -12.38 -0.39
CA GLU A 85 -6.22 -13.09 -1.54
C GLU A 85 -5.27 -13.11 -2.74
N TYR A 86 -4.64 -11.96 -3.02
CA TYR A 86 -3.84 -11.79 -4.24
C TYR A 86 -2.34 -11.74 -3.98
N PHE A 87 -1.85 -12.16 -2.82
CA PHE A 87 -0.45 -11.98 -2.43
C PHE A 87 0.54 -12.52 -3.46
N ASP A 88 0.33 -13.73 -3.97
CA ASP A 88 1.20 -14.35 -4.97
C ASP A 88 1.19 -13.59 -6.30
N LYS A 89 0.01 -13.09 -6.70
CA LYS A 89 -0.12 -12.27 -7.90
C LYS A 89 0.60 -10.93 -7.76
N TYR A 90 0.58 -10.32 -6.58
CA TYR A 90 1.39 -9.11 -6.32
C TYR A 90 2.88 -9.41 -6.44
N VAL A 91 3.33 -10.54 -5.91
CA VAL A 91 4.75 -10.93 -5.99
C VAL A 91 5.18 -11.12 -7.44
N GLU A 92 4.36 -11.79 -8.25
CA GLU A 92 4.59 -11.97 -9.69
C GLU A 92 4.61 -10.64 -10.44
N ASP A 93 3.61 -9.79 -10.22
CA ASP A 93 3.52 -8.46 -10.82
C ASP A 93 4.70 -7.56 -10.45
N ILE A 94 5.18 -7.63 -9.19
CA ILE A 94 6.35 -6.86 -8.73
C ILE A 94 7.62 -7.38 -9.37
N GLU A 95 7.78 -8.69 -9.45
CA GLU A 95 8.94 -9.30 -10.08
C GLU A 95 9.12 -8.87 -11.54
N ASN A 96 7.99 -8.84 -12.27
CA ASN A 96 7.96 -8.53 -13.70
C ASN A 96 7.77 -7.04 -14.01
N GLY A 97 7.44 -6.21 -13.01
CA GLY A 97 7.12 -4.78 -13.23
C GLY A 97 5.81 -4.59 -13.97
N THR A 98 4.80 -5.42 -13.71
CA THR A 98 3.51 -5.42 -14.41
C THR A 98 2.35 -5.09 -13.48
N LEU A 99 1.16 -4.91 -14.07
CA LEU A 99 -0.13 -4.85 -13.41
C LEU A 99 -1.04 -5.90 -14.04
N ASN A 100 -1.61 -6.79 -13.23
CA ASN A 100 -2.41 -7.93 -13.68
C ASN A 100 -3.36 -7.53 -14.84
N LYS A 101 -3.23 -8.25 -15.97
CA LYS A 101 -3.95 -7.97 -17.22
C LYS A 101 -5.41 -8.36 -17.17
N ASP A 102 -5.80 -9.26 -16.27
CA ASP A 102 -7.18 -9.72 -16.11
C ASP A 102 -8.08 -8.68 -15.43
N LEU A 103 -7.50 -7.60 -14.91
CA LEU A 103 -8.23 -6.54 -14.23
C LEU A 103 -8.98 -5.65 -15.23
N ASN A 104 -10.23 -5.35 -14.89
CA ASN A 104 -11.05 -4.40 -15.66
C ASN A 104 -10.63 -2.95 -15.36
N ILE A 105 -9.52 -2.54 -15.96
CA ILE A 105 -8.93 -1.18 -15.85
C ILE A 105 -9.00 -0.54 -17.23
N PRO A 106 -9.59 0.68 -17.36
CA PRO A 106 -9.56 1.43 -18.60
C PRO A 106 -8.12 1.60 -19.12
N GLU A 107 -7.92 1.41 -20.43
CA GLU A 107 -6.58 1.36 -21.04
C GLU A 107 -5.75 2.61 -20.73
N TYR A 108 -6.32 3.80 -20.85
CA TYR A 108 -5.62 5.06 -20.55
C TYR A 108 -5.13 5.16 -19.10
N ILE A 109 -5.86 4.53 -18.13
CA ILE A 109 -5.44 4.46 -16.72
C ILE A 109 -4.32 3.45 -16.57
N ARG A 110 -4.47 2.27 -17.22
CA ARG A 110 -3.46 1.22 -17.20
C ARG A 110 -2.13 1.74 -17.73
N GLU A 111 -2.12 2.34 -18.91
CA GLU A 111 -0.94 2.95 -19.50
C GLU A 111 -0.26 3.96 -18.58
N GLU A 112 -1.04 4.81 -17.91
CA GLU A 112 -0.50 5.80 -16.98
C GLU A 112 0.11 5.16 -15.72
N LEU A 113 -0.51 4.10 -15.17
CA LEU A 113 0.00 3.40 -14.01
C LEU A 113 1.24 2.56 -14.33
N GLU A 114 1.29 1.97 -15.52
CA GLU A 114 2.40 1.08 -15.94
C GLU A 114 3.65 1.85 -16.38
N LYS A 115 3.56 3.14 -16.71
CA LYS A 115 4.73 3.97 -17.13
C LYS A 115 5.90 3.90 -16.17
N ASP A 116 5.62 3.88 -14.87
CA ASP A 116 6.64 3.94 -13.81
C ASP A 116 6.97 2.56 -13.23
N LEU A 117 6.23 1.50 -13.62
CA LEU A 117 6.49 0.16 -13.17
C LEU A 117 7.77 -0.40 -13.78
N LYS A 118 8.56 -1.04 -12.94
CA LYS A 118 9.80 -1.71 -13.32
C LYS A 118 9.92 -3.04 -12.61
N PRO A 119 10.55 -4.04 -13.23
CA PRO A 119 10.86 -5.29 -12.55
C PRO A 119 11.62 -5.06 -11.24
N ASN A 120 11.13 -5.67 -10.16
CA ASN A 120 11.74 -5.57 -8.84
C ASN A 120 11.88 -6.96 -8.20
N PRO A 121 12.75 -7.83 -8.76
CA PRO A 121 12.93 -9.20 -8.28
C PRO A 121 13.44 -9.25 -6.83
N LYS A 122 14.14 -8.21 -6.37
CA LYS A 122 14.61 -8.13 -4.98
C LYS A 122 13.44 -8.02 -4.00
N ARG A 123 12.49 -7.14 -4.27
CA ARG A 123 11.29 -7.00 -3.43
C ARG A 123 10.39 -8.22 -3.52
N ALA A 124 10.24 -8.80 -4.71
CA ALA A 124 9.49 -10.03 -4.91
C ALA A 124 10.07 -11.19 -4.07
N ALA A 125 11.39 -11.37 -4.06
CA ALA A 125 12.05 -12.38 -3.23
C ALA A 125 11.86 -12.14 -1.72
N GLU A 126 11.88 -10.88 -1.27
CA GLU A 126 11.58 -10.54 0.11
C GLU A 126 10.14 -10.91 0.51
N LEU A 127 9.16 -10.57 -0.34
CA LEU A 127 7.76 -10.90 -0.10
C LEU A 127 7.50 -12.41 -0.09
N ARG A 128 8.17 -13.19 -0.96
CA ARG A 128 8.09 -14.67 -0.93
C ARG A 128 8.58 -15.22 0.41
N ARG A 129 9.72 -14.73 0.91
CA ARG A 129 10.24 -15.15 2.23
C ARG A 129 9.25 -14.81 3.36
N LEU A 130 8.62 -13.63 3.31
CA LEU A 130 7.60 -13.28 4.29
C LEU A 130 6.41 -14.25 4.24
N LYS A 131 6.01 -14.70 3.05
CA LYS A 131 4.95 -15.70 2.91
C LYS A 131 5.35 -17.06 3.46
N GLU A 132 6.57 -17.50 3.23
CA GLU A 132 7.11 -18.75 3.79
C GLU A 132 7.18 -18.69 5.31
N GLU A 133 7.60 -17.55 5.88
CA GLU A 133 7.76 -17.37 7.32
C GLU A 133 6.41 -17.23 8.06
N TYR A 134 5.47 -16.46 7.50
CA TYR A 134 4.23 -16.11 8.20
C TYR A 134 2.98 -16.77 7.63
N TYR A 135 3.09 -17.56 6.54
CA TYR A 135 1.97 -18.14 5.78
C TYR A 135 0.94 -17.11 5.30
N THR A 136 0.53 -16.17 6.16
CA THR A 136 -0.34 -15.03 5.85
C THR A 136 0.35 -13.73 6.29
N PRO A 137 1.15 -13.08 5.43
CA PRO A 137 1.82 -11.84 5.76
C PRO A 137 0.82 -10.72 6.08
N LEU A 138 1.04 -10.04 7.19
CA LEU A 138 0.25 -8.88 7.64
C LEU A 138 0.97 -7.56 7.29
N PRO A 139 0.28 -6.40 7.32
CA PRO A 139 0.88 -5.10 7.06
C PRO A 139 2.19 -4.83 7.80
N ARG A 140 2.30 -5.23 9.07
CA ARG A 140 3.53 -5.09 9.87
C ARG A 140 4.73 -5.88 9.31
N HIS A 141 4.48 -6.92 8.50
CA HIS A 141 5.53 -7.73 7.91
C HIS A 141 6.04 -7.11 6.60
N TYR A 142 5.14 -6.69 5.71
CA TYR A 142 5.53 -6.10 4.44
C TYR A 142 5.70 -4.58 4.48
N TRP A 143 5.19 -3.89 5.51
CA TRP A 143 5.43 -2.46 5.80
C TRP A 143 6.01 -2.28 7.22
N PRO A 144 7.23 -2.75 7.48
CA PRO A 144 7.82 -2.71 8.83
C PRO A 144 8.04 -1.28 9.36
N ASN A 145 8.04 -0.29 8.48
CA ASN A 145 8.18 1.13 8.83
C ASN A 145 6.83 1.87 8.90
N LEU A 146 5.70 1.17 8.86
CA LEU A 146 4.38 1.78 9.02
C LEU A 146 4.21 2.28 10.46
N GLN A 147 4.25 3.60 10.66
CA GLN A 147 4.20 4.26 11.97
C GLN A 147 2.86 4.94 12.24
N VAL A 148 2.15 5.36 11.18
CA VAL A 148 0.92 6.14 11.32
C VAL A 148 -0.20 5.51 10.51
N LEU A 149 -1.29 5.22 11.20
CA LEU A 149 -2.56 4.83 10.61
C LEU A 149 -3.60 5.84 11.03
N SER A 150 -4.11 6.62 10.06
CA SER A 150 -5.09 7.67 10.31
C SER A 150 -6.42 7.34 9.64
N THR A 151 -7.49 7.30 10.44
CA THR A 151 -8.86 7.05 9.98
C THR A 151 -9.89 7.70 10.89
N TRP A 152 -11.10 7.91 10.42
CA TRP A 152 -12.18 8.44 11.25
C TRP A 152 -12.67 7.40 12.25
N LYS A 153 -12.92 7.84 13.49
CA LYS A 153 -13.42 7.00 14.58
C LYS A 153 -14.92 7.24 14.90
N CYS A 154 -15.66 7.99 14.07
CA CYS A 154 -17.04 8.39 14.35
C CYS A 154 -18.09 7.40 13.82
N GLY A 155 -19.24 7.31 14.52
CA GLY A 155 -20.39 6.52 14.11
C GLY A 155 -20.16 5.01 14.12
N ASN A 156 -20.70 4.31 13.12
CA ASN A 156 -20.64 2.85 13.00
C ASN A 156 -19.23 2.30 12.69
N THR A 157 -18.21 3.16 12.59
CA THR A 157 -16.84 2.75 12.30
C THR A 157 -16.19 1.92 13.41
N LYS A 158 -16.73 1.97 14.64
CA LYS A 158 -16.27 1.18 15.79
C LYS A 158 -16.23 -0.32 15.49
N VAL A 159 -17.22 -0.85 14.75
CA VAL A 159 -17.27 -2.26 14.34
C VAL A 159 -16.01 -2.69 13.54
N TYR A 160 -15.48 -1.79 12.73
CA TYR A 160 -14.27 -2.05 11.96
C TYR A 160 -13.01 -1.93 12.82
N LEU A 161 -13.00 -0.99 13.76
CA LEU A 161 -11.87 -0.82 14.69
C LEU A 161 -11.69 -2.03 15.60
N ASP A 162 -12.77 -2.67 16.02
CA ASP A 162 -12.71 -3.90 16.82
C ASP A 162 -12.03 -5.06 16.06
N LYS A 163 -12.07 -5.07 14.73
CA LYS A 163 -11.34 -6.04 13.91
C LYS A 163 -9.82 -5.82 13.89
N PHE A 164 -9.35 -4.64 14.31
CA PHE A 164 -7.91 -4.35 14.42
C PHE A 164 -7.35 -4.70 15.81
N LYS A 165 -8.18 -4.95 16.82
CA LYS A 165 -7.73 -5.36 18.15
C LYS A 165 -6.93 -6.67 18.03
N GLY A 166 -5.69 -6.64 18.52
CA GLY A 166 -4.74 -7.75 18.40
C GLY A 166 -3.91 -7.75 17.11
N ARG A 167 -4.11 -6.79 16.20
CA ARG A 167 -3.34 -6.66 14.94
C ARG A 167 -2.46 -5.39 14.88
N SER A 168 -2.73 -4.43 15.73
CA SER A 168 -1.92 -3.23 15.97
C SER A 168 -1.93 -2.90 17.45
N GLU A 169 -0.81 -2.48 18.01
CA GLU A 169 -0.80 -1.88 19.36
C GLU A 169 -1.46 -0.50 19.24
N GLU A 170 -2.59 -0.32 19.94
CA GLU A 170 -3.25 0.97 20.01
C GLU A 170 -2.47 1.86 20.98
N HIS A 171 -1.81 2.88 20.46
CA HIS A 171 -1.43 4.04 21.24
C HIS A 171 -2.56 5.07 21.14
N THR A 172 -3.29 5.23 22.23
CA THR A 172 -4.27 6.31 22.45
C THR A 172 -3.57 7.61 22.79
#